data_56eada640f3e07092bf3340fdd0e77a9
#
_entry.id   56eada640f3e07092bf3340fdd0e77a9
#
_cell.length_a   1.000
_cell.length_b   1.000
_cell.length_c   1.000
_cell.angle_alpha   90.00
_cell.angle_beta   90.00
_cell.angle_gamma   90.00
#
_symmetry.space_group_name_H-M   'P 1'
#
loop_
_entity.id
_entity.type
_entity.pdbx_description
1 polymer ?
#
loop_
_entity_poly.entity_id
_entity_poly.type
_entity_poly.pdbx_seq_one_letter_code
_entity_poly.pdbx_strand_id
1 'polypeptide(L)'
;MNIYVSHLSWGTSSEGLGNLFAQFGEVASANVITDRETGRSRGFGFVEMPDDDQARKAMEQLNGASFEGQTITVNEARPREERPSGGF
;
A
#
# COMPACT_ATOMS: atom_id res chain seq x y z
N MET A 1 -3.95 9.22 4.99
CA MET A 1 -3.08 8.19 5.59
C MET A 1 -2.37 7.43 4.49
N ASN A 2 -1.07 7.25 4.61
CA ASN A 2 -0.31 6.47 3.65
C ASN A 2 -0.18 5.05 4.15
N ILE A 3 -0.35 4.10 3.24
CA ILE A 3 -0.35 2.68 3.57
C ILE A 3 0.73 1.99 2.76
N TYR A 4 1.52 1.17 3.44
CA TYR A 4 2.58 0.39 2.80
C TYR A 4 2.09 -1.05 2.66
N VAL A 5 2.16 -1.58 1.45
CA VAL A 5 1.72 -2.94 1.16
C VAL A 5 2.91 -3.71 0.59
N SER A 6 3.18 -4.87 1.18
CA SER A 6 4.30 -5.68 0.72
C SER A 6 3.83 -7.09 0.41
N HIS A 7 4.74 -7.89 -0.12
CA HIS A 7 4.46 -9.28 -0.54
C HIS A 7 3.42 -9.32 -1.64
N LEU A 8 3.45 -8.33 -2.52
CA LEU A 8 2.53 -8.31 -3.66
C LEU A 8 3.00 -9.28 -4.73
N SER A 9 2.04 -9.77 -5.51
CA SER A 9 2.36 -10.58 -6.67
C SER A 9 3.13 -9.76 -7.68
N TRP A 10 3.99 -10.39 -8.45
CA TRP A 10 4.77 -9.71 -9.47
C TRP A 10 3.89 -9.12 -10.56
N GLY A 11 2.69 -9.66 -10.74
CA GLY A 11 1.78 -9.14 -11.74
C GLY A 11 0.84 -8.08 -11.24
N THR A 12 0.92 -7.70 -9.98
CA THR A 12 0.02 -6.70 -9.42
C THR A 12 0.34 -5.33 -10.01
N SER A 13 -0.69 -4.66 -10.55
CA SER A 13 -0.53 -3.33 -11.10
C SER A 13 -0.95 -2.29 -10.07
N SER A 14 -0.56 -1.04 -10.32
CA SER A 14 -0.97 0.06 -9.46
C SER A 14 -2.49 0.21 -9.45
N GLU A 15 -3.11 0.01 -10.61
CA GLU A 15 -4.56 0.08 -10.70
C GLU A 15 -5.22 -1.04 -9.89
N GLY A 16 -4.68 -2.25 -9.96
CA GLY A 16 -5.22 -3.36 -9.19
C GLY A 16 -5.10 -3.14 -7.71
N LEU A 17 -3.96 -2.59 -7.28
CA LEU A 17 -3.76 -2.27 -5.87
C LEU A 17 -4.75 -1.21 -5.41
N GLY A 18 -4.95 -0.16 -6.21
CA GLY A 18 -5.91 0.87 -5.88
C GLY A 18 -7.32 0.34 -5.79
N ASN A 19 -7.70 -0.54 -6.71
CA ASN A 19 -9.03 -1.12 -6.70
C ASN A 19 -9.27 -1.97 -5.46
N LEU A 20 -8.24 -2.67 -5.00
CA LEU A 20 -8.36 -3.48 -3.81
C LEU A 20 -8.72 -2.60 -2.60
N PHE A 21 -8.05 -1.47 -2.46
CA PHE A 21 -8.30 -0.58 -1.34
C PHE A 21 -9.57 0.26 -1.53
N ALA A 22 -9.97 0.48 -2.79
CA ALA A 22 -11.18 1.26 -3.07
C ALA A 22 -12.45 0.60 -2.55
N GLN A 23 -12.39 -0.68 -2.24
CA GLN A 23 -13.53 -1.37 -1.67
C GLN A 23 -13.83 -0.90 -0.25
N PHE A 24 -12.86 -0.27 0.40
CA PHE A 24 -13.01 0.17 1.78
C PHE A 24 -13.19 1.66 1.90
N GLY A 25 -12.96 2.42 0.83
CA GLY A 25 -13.13 3.85 0.87
C GLY A 25 -12.41 4.52 -0.28
N GLU A 26 -12.34 5.83 -0.23
CA GLU A 26 -11.73 6.60 -1.29
C GLU A 26 -10.22 6.43 -1.30
N VAL A 27 -9.65 6.21 -2.47
CA VAL A 27 -8.21 6.08 -2.66
C VAL A 27 -7.72 7.29 -3.44
N ALA A 28 -6.85 8.09 -2.85
CA ALA A 28 -6.29 9.25 -3.51
C ALA A 28 -5.22 8.85 -4.52
N SER A 29 -4.40 7.85 -4.16
CA SER A 29 -3.39 7.37 -5.08
C SER A 29 -2.98 5.96 -4.68
N ALA A 30 -2.45 5.24 -5.65
CA ALA A 30 -1.92 3.89 -5.42
C ALA A 30 -0.79 3.67 -6.41
N ASN A 31 0.34 3.20 -5.91
CA ASN A 31 1.52 2.98 -6.74
C ASN A 31 2.23 1.71 -6.33
N VAL A 32 2.48 0.84 -7.31
CA VAL A 32 3.31 -0.33 -7.09
C VAL A 32 4.72 0.04 -7.54
N ILE A 33 5.69 -0.22 -6.69
CA ILE A 33 7.08 0.11 -6.99
C ILE A 33 7.63 -0.94 -7.94
N THR A 34 8.25 -0.50 -9.03
CA THR A 34 8.80 -1.41 -10.01
C THR A 34 10.31 -1.21 -10.12
N ASP A 35 10.99 -2.25 -10.57
CA ASP A 35 12.41 -2.20 -10.80
C ASP A 35 12.66 -1.50 -12.12
N ARG A 36 13.53 -0.50 -12.13
CA ARG A 36 13.80 0.24 -13.34
C ARG A 36 14.44 -0.57 -14.43
N GLU A 37 15.25 -1.54 -14.04
CA GLU A 37 15.99 -2.31 -15.02
C GLU A 37 15.14 -3.36 -15.69
N THR A 38 14.28 -4.01 -14.93
CA THR A 38 13.48 -5.10 -15.47
C THR A 38 12.04 -4.73 -15.73
N GLY A 39 11.56 -3.62 -15.12
CA GLY A 39 10.17 -3.23 -15.23
C GLY A 39 9.23 -4.08 -14.40
N ARG A 40 9.75 -4.97 -13.58
CA ARG A 40 8.91 -5.84 -12.78
C ARG A 40 8.60 -5.22 -11.43
N SER A 41 7.47 -5.62 -10.86
CA SER A 41 7.10 -5.18 -9.54
C SER A 41 8.12 -5.70 -8.53
N ARG A 42 8.49 -4.84 -7.59
CA ARG A 42 9.39 -5.26 -6.53
C ARG A 42 8.64 -5.92 -5.38
N GLY A 43 7.35 -6.13 -5.53
CA GLY A 43 6.58 -6.82 -4.52
C GLY A 43 6.04 -5.93 -3.44
N PHE A 44 6.10 -4.61 -3.61
CA PHE A 44 5.53 -3.71 -2.62
C PHE A 44 5.06 -2.43 -3.29
N GLY A 45 4.20 -1.71 -2.59
CA GLY A 45 3.66 -0.47 -3.11
C GLY A 45 3.10 0.37 -1.99
N PHE A 46 2.53 1.52 -2.37
CA PHE A 46 1.95 2.45 -1.43
C PHE A 46 0.57 2.86 -1.89
N VAL A 47 -0.33 3.03 -0.94
CA VAL A 47 -1.68 3.52 -1.21
C VAL A 47 -1.94 4.69 -0.28
N GLU A 48 -2.52 5.76 -0.82
CA GLU A 48 -2.90 6.89 -0.01
C GLU A 48 -4.41 6.97 0.07
N MET A 49 -4.95 6.95 1.27
CA MET A 49 -6.37 7.08 1.53
C MET A 49 -6.58 8.30 2.43
N PRO A 50 -7.37 9.29 1.99
CA PRO A 50 -7.54 10.50 2.78
C PRO A 50 -8.33 10.31 4.06
N ASP A 51 -9.18 9.29 4.12
CA ASP A 51 -9.98 9.03 5.30
C ASP A 51 -9.26 8.03 6.19
N ASP A 52 -8.84 8.45 7.38
CA ASP A 52 -8.07 7.59 8.26
C ASP A 52 -8.87 6.39 8.75
N ASP A 53 -10.17 6.57 9.00
CA ASP A 53 -10.99 5.46 9.47
C ASP A 53 -11.13 4.39 8.40
N GLN A 54 -11.34 4.82 7.15
CA GLN A 54 -11.42 3.87 6.05
C GLN A 54 -10.08 3.19 5.83
N ALA A 55 -9.00 3.94 5.98
CA ALA A 55 -7.66 3.37 5.81
C ALA A 55 -7.38 2.33 6.86
N ARG A 56 -7.75 2.59 8.12
CA ARG A 56 -7.52 1.62 9.18
C ARG A 56 -8.33 0.36 8.94
N LYS A 57 -9.57 0.51 8.50
CA LYS A 57 -10.40 -0.66 8.22
C LYS A 57 -9.80 -1.47 7.10
N ALA A 58 -9.30 -0.81 6.06
CA ALA A 58 -8.67 -1.49 4.95
C ALA A 58 -7.44 -2.26 5.43
N MET A 59 -6.63 -1.63 6.28
CA MET A 59 -5.44 -2.30 6.79
C MET A 59 -5.80 -3.54 7.60
N GLU A 60 -6.82 -3.43 8.44
CA GLU A 60 -7.21 -4.57 9.25
C GLU A 60 -7.72 -5.73 8.42
N GLN A 61 -8.49 -5.43 7.39
CA GLN A 61 -9.06 -6.47 6.57
C GLN A 61 -8.08 -7.06 5.58
N LEU A 62 -7.13 -6.27 5.10
CA LEU A 62 -6.24 -6.70 4.05
C LEU A 62 -4.91 -7.23 4.54
N ASN A 63 -4.52 -6.90 5.77
CA ASN A 63 -3.26 -7.41 6.31
C ASN A 63 -3.37 -8.92 6.50
N GLY A 64 -2.52 -9.66 5.80
CA GLY A 64 -2.58 -11.12 5.82
C GLY A 64 -3.59 -11.71 4.87
N ALA A 65 -4.25 -10.88 4.05
CA ALA A 65 -5.23 -11.39 3.11
C ALA A 65 -4.54 -11.93 1.87
N SER A 66 -5.24 -12.82 1.18
CA SER A 66 -4.73 -13.35 -0.07
C SER A 66 -5.16 -12.44 -1.21
N PHE A 67 -4.22 -11.99 -2.02
CA PHE A 67 -4.50 -11.13 -3.14
C PHE A 67 -3.64 -11.58 -4.31
N GLU A 68 -4.29 -11.97 -5.38
CA GLU A 68 -3.63 -12.45 -6.60
C GLU A 68 -2.64 -13.59 -6.31
N GLY A 69 -3.03 -14.46 -5.41
CA GLY A 69 -2.21 -15.63 -5.10
C GLY A 69 -1.13 -15.41 -4.08
N GLN A 70 -1.05 -14.22 -3.50
CA GLN A 70 -0.04 -13.89 -2.50
C GLN A 70 -0.69 -13.42 -1.23
N THR A 71 -0.10 -13.80 -0.09
CA THR A 71 -0.54 -13.26 1.18
C THR A 71 0.18 -11.92 1.39
N ILE A 72 -0.57 -10.83 1.35
CA ILE A 72 0.01 -9.51 1.44
C ILE A 72 0.12 -9.03 2.88
N THR A 73 1.06 -8.14 3.13
CA THR A 73 1.25 -7.51 4.43
C THR A 73 0.95 -6.03 4.27
N VAL A 74 0.10 -5.49 5.12
CA VAL A 74 -0.36 -4.11 5.01
C VAL A 74 -0.05 -3.39 6.31
N ASN A 75 0.67 -2.28 6.22
CA ASN A 75 1.04 -1.49 7.38
C ASN A 75 0.91 -0.03 7.06
N GLU A 76 0.81 0.79 8.09
CA GLU A 76 0.79 2.23 7.90
C GLU A 76 2.19 2.71 7.55
N ALA A 77 2.29 3.50 6.46
CA ALA A 77 3.55 4.09 6.04
C ALA A 77 3.61 5.50 6.59
N ARG A 78 4.63 5.80 7.38
CA ARG A 78 4.75 7.12 7.95
C ARG A 78 5.58 7.99 7.06
N PRO A 79 5.20 9.27 6.93
CA PRO A 79 6.01 10.20 6.17
C PRO A 79 7.36 10.36 6.84
N ARG A 80 8.41 10.44 6.01
CA ARG A 80 9.68 10.55 6.59
C ARG A 80 9.98 11.84 7.17
N GLU A 81 9.40 12.86 6.65
CA GLU A 81 9.72 14.16 7.10
C GLU A 81 9.30 14.43 8.45
N GLU A 82 8.46 13.61 9.01
CA GLU A 82 8.04 13.95 10.26
C GLU A 82 9.00 13.71 11.29
N ARG A 83 10.00 13.29 11.09
CA ARG A 83 10.83 13.11 12.06
C ARG A 83 11.54 14.17 12.42
N PRO A 84 11.37 14.96 12.63
CA PRO A 84 12.18 16.00 12.94
C PRO A 84 12.74 15.86 14.25
N SER A 85 12.65 15.68 14.53
CA SER A 85 13.11 15.72 15.40
C SER A 85 13.59 15.31 16.04
N GLY A 86 13.54 15.10 15.94
CA GLY A 86 14.04 14.72 16.44
C GLY A 86 14.61 14.89 16.95
N GLY A 87 14.69 14.97 16.99
CA GLY A 87 15.30 15.00 17.46
C GLY A 87 15.79 15.23 17.93
N PHE A 88 15.91 15.24 18.22
CA PHE A 88 16.49 15.35 18.77
C PHE A 88 16.76 15.60 18.93
#